data_4467f63a8e6aef046a64d48d3379381b
#
_entry.id   4467f63a8e6aef046a64d48d3379381b
#
_cell.length_a   1.000
_cell.length_b   1.000
_cell.length_c   1.000
_cell.angle_alpha   90.00
_cell.angle_beta   90.00
_cell.angle_gamma   90.00
#
_symmetry.space_group_name_H-M   'P 1'
#
loop_
_entity.id
_entity.type
_entity.pdbx_description
1 polymer ?
#
loop_
_entity_poly.entity_id
_entity_poly.type
_entity_poly.pdbx_seq_one_letter_code
_entity_poly.pdbx_strand_id
1 'polypeptide(L)'
;HCGKLVVEAFRTALEAQGLDPDLVQLVLTDEAAAGKALLSHDDVDNVILTGASDTGALFRSWKPKMNIMAETSGKNALIITPAADPDLAIDDLYNSAFGHSGQKCSAASLVIFVGAAGKSERLRTQLLDAVKTLKPGPGFDITTTMNGLAEEPSEKLLRGLTQLEPGEKWLLKPEKLNQEGTLWS
;
A
#
# COMPACT_ATOMS: atom_id res chain seq x y z
N HIS A 1 -6.50 10.70 10.08
CA HIS A 1 -6.09 11.95 10.71
C HIS A 1 -5.67 13.02 9.70
N CYS A 2 -4.80 12.68 8.73
CA CYS A 2 -4.36 13.64 7.68
C CYS A 2 -5.51 14.21 6.87
N GLY A 3 -6.50 13.41 6.46
CA GLY A 3 -7.66 13.87 5.71
C GLY A 3 -8.44 14.95 6.43
N LYS A 4 -8.59 14.84 7.75
CA LYS A 4 -9.25 15.86 8.58
C LYS A 4 -8.51 17.19 8.50
N LEU A 5 -7.19 17.19 8.69
CA LEU A 5 -6.38 18.43 8.63
C LEU A 5 -6.43 19.09 7.25
N VAL A 6 -6.41 18.28 6.19
CA VAL A 6 -6.51 18.80 4.81
C VAL A 6 -7.87 19.47 4.58
N VAL A 7 -8.98 18.81 4.98
CA VAL A 7 -10.32 19.39 4.83
C VAL A 7 -10.46 20.67 5.66
N GLU A 8 -9.98 20.70 6.90
CA GLU A 8 -9.98 21.90 7.76
C GLU A 8 -9.21 23.07 7.10
N ALA A 9 -8.04 22.79 6.51
CA ALA A 9 -7.28 23.80 5.79
C ALA A 9 -8.03 24.35 4.56
N PHE A 10 -8.67 23.47 3.79
CA PHE A 10 -9.51 23.90 2.65
C PHE A 10 -10.69 24.76 3.11
N ARG A 11 -11.41 24.36 4.14
CA ARG A 11 -12.57 25.11 4.67
C ARG A 11 -12.14 26.51 5.15
N THR A 12 -11.03 26.60 5.88
CA THR A 12 -10.47 27.90 6.31
C THR A 12 -10.11 28.79 5.12
N ALA A 13 -9.52 28.21 4.07
CA ALA A 13 -9.17 28.96 2.87
C ALA A 13 -10.41 29.45 2.09
N LEU A 14 -11.46 28.64 2.02
CA LEU A 14 -12.75 29.03 1.40
C LEU A 14 -13.39 30.20 2.16
N GLU A 15 -13.47 30.12 3.48
CA GLU A 15 -13.99 31.23 4.33
C GLU A 15 -13.22 32.51 4.14
N ALA A 16 -11.89 32.44 4.09
CA ALA A 16 -11.03 33.62 3.86
C ALA A 16 -11.26 34.30 2.49
N GLN A 17 -11.80 33.56 1.52
CA GLN A 17 -12.17 34.07 0.20
C GLN A 17 -13.65 34.41 0.09
N GLY A 18 -14.44 34.33 1.19
CA GLY A 18 -15.86 34.61 1.18
C GLY A 18 -16.71 33.52 0.47
N LEU A 19 -16.16 32.35 0.33
CA LEU A 19 -16.84 31.18 -0.25
C LEU A 19 -17.42 30.30 0.85
N ASP A 20 -18.43 29.49 0.50
CA ASP A 20 -19.07 28.57 1.44
C ASP A 20 -18.08 27.45 1.83
N PRO A 21 -17.72 27.30 3.11
CA PRO A 21 -16.85 26.22 3.57
C PRO A 21 -17.45 24.83 3.37
N ASP A 22 -18.77 24.71 3.22
CA ASP A 22 -19.44 23.43 2.99
C ASP A 22 -19.27 22.88 1.56
N LEU A 23 -18.60 23.62 0.68
CA LEU A 23 -18.11 23.09 -0.60
C LEU A 23 -17.16 21.89 -0.42
N VAL A 24 -16.49 21.80 0.73
CA VAL A 24 -15.61 20.67 1.07
C VAL A 24 -16.00 20.13 2.45
N GLN A 25 -16.43 18.88 2.49
CA GLN A 25 -16.89 18.22 3.70
C GLN A 25 -16.11 16.93 3.98
N LEU A 26 -15.89 16.62 5.26
CA LEU A 26 -15.38 15.34 5.71
C LEU A 26 -16.52 14.58 6.39
N VAL A 27 -16.90 13.45 5.80
CA VAL A 27 -17.88 12.52 6.38
C VAL A 27 -17.13 11.26 6.83
N LEU A 28 -17.13 10.99 8.12
CA LEU A 28 -16.60 9.74 8.68
C LEU A 28 -17.78 8.79 8.89
N THR A 29 -17.77 7.70 8.15
CA THR A 29 -18.87 6.74 8.16
C THR A 29 -18.35 5.31 8.03
N ASP A 30 -19.17 4.34 8.44
CA ASP A 30 -18.94 2.94 8.13
C ASP A 30 -19.33 2.63 6.68
N GLU A 31 -18.81 1.54 6.15
CA GLU A 31 -19.13 1.08 4.80
C GLU A 31 -20.54 0.48 4.71
N ALA A 32 -21.11 -0.01 5.83
CA ALA A 32 -22.28 -0.88 5.78
C ALA A 32 -23.61 -0.13 5.63
N ALA A 33 -23.83 0.95 6.36
CA ALA A 33 -25.12 1.64 6.38
C ALA A 33 -25.04 3.06 5.80
N ALA A 34 -24.33 3.95 6.48
CA ALA A 34 -24.28 5.36 6.10
C ALA A 34 -23.43 5.58 4.84
N GLY A 35 -22.31 4.86 4.69
CA GLY A 35 -21.49 4.90 3.48
C GLY A 35 -22.26 4.45 2.24
N LYS A 36 -23.00 3.34 2.35
CA LYS A 36 -23.87 2.86 1.27
C LYS A 36 -24.97 3.88 0.92
N ALA A 37 -25.65 4.44 1.93
CA ALA A 37 -26.70 5.43 1.71
C ALA A 37 -26.17 6.66 0.99
N LEU A 38 -25.00 7.19 1.44
CA LEU A 38 -24.35 8.34 0.81
C LEU A 38 -23.99 8.05 -0.64
N LEU A 39 -23.23 6.99 -0.91
CA LEU A 39 -22.71 6.69 -2.24
C LEU A 39 -23.81 6.26 -3.24
N SER A 40 -24.91 5.73 -2.75
CA SER A 40 -26.06 5.35 -3.59
C SER A 40 -27.04 6.47 -3.82
N HIS A 41 -26.90 7.62 -3.16
CA HIS A 41 -27.83 8.75 -3.29
C HIS A 41 -27.84 9.29 -4.74
N ASP A 42 -28.98 9.74 -5.20
CA ASP A 42 -29.15 10.21 -6.58
C ASP A 42 -28.38 11.49 -6.87
N ASP A 43 -28.18 12.34 -5.85
CA ASP A 43 -27.40 13.57 -5.93
C ASP A 43 -25.88 13.35 -5.96
N VAL A 44 -25.41 12.09 -5.84
CA VAL A 44 -23.98 11.75 -6.03
C VAL A 44 -23.75 11.40 -7.49
N ASP A 45 -23.16 12.32 -8.21
CA ASP A 45 -22.87 12.20 -9.64
C ASP A 45 -21.62 11.36 -9.92
N ASN A 46 -20.57 11.56 -9.11
CA ASN A 46 -19.27 10.94 -9.32
C ASN A 46 -18.68 10.42 -8.01
N VAL A 47 -17.98 9.31 -8.09
CA VAL A 47 -17.20 8.73 -6.99
C VAL A 47 -15.75 8.57 -7.44
N ILE A 48 -14.83 9.07 -6.63
CA ILE A 48 -13.39 8.80 -6.80
C ILE A 48 -12.97 7.91 -5.65
N LEU A 49 -12.53 6.70 -5.96
CA LEU A 49 -12.10 5.69 -5.00
C LEU A 49 -10.60 5.45 -5.10
N THR A 50 -9.90 5.57 -3.99
CA THR A 50 -8.57 4.99 -3.81
C THR A 50 -8.67 3.92 -2.73
N GLY A 51 -8.40 2.65 -3.07
CA GLY A 51 -8.57 1.57 -2.11
C GLY A 51 -8.43 0.17 -2.70
N ALA A 52 -9.11 -0.81 -2.09
CA ALA A 52 -9.10 -2.18 -2.57
C ALA A 52 -10.01 -2.37 -3.79
N SER A 53 -9.65 -3.30 -4.68
CA SER A 53 -10.49 -3.67 -5.83
C SER A 53 -11.86 -4.20 -5.40
N ASP A 54 -11.90 -4.92 -4.27
CA ASP A 54 -13.14 -5.43 -3.70
C ASP A 54 -14.10 -4.31 -3.28
N THR A 55 -13.56 -3.18 -2.75
CA THR A 55 -14.35 -1.98 -2.42
C THR A 55 -14.97 -1.36 -3.68
N GLY A 56 -14.22 -1.29 -4.78
CA GLY A 56 -14.76 -0.82 -6.05
C GLY A 56 -15.89 -1.71 -6.59
N ALA A 57 -15.73 -3.02 -6.48
CA ALA A 57 -16.76 -3.99 -6.85
C ALA A 57 -18.00 -3.87 -5.94
N LEU A 58 -17.80 -3.68 -4.63
CA LEU A 58 -18.85 -3.46 -3.66
C LEU A 58 -19.68 -2.21 -3.99
N PHE A 59 -19.03 -1.06 -4.24
CA PHE A 59 -19.72 0.19 -4.58
C PHE A 59 -20.56 0.04 -5.85
N ARG A 60 -20.02 -0.62 -6.86
CA ARG A 60 -20.73 -0.91 -8.10
C ARG A 60 -21.90 -1.86 -7.89
N SER A 61 -21.84 -2.76 -6.90
CA SER A 61 -22.97 -3.62 -6.55
C SER A 61 -24.14 -2.85 -5.94
N TRP A 62 -23.87 -1.74 -5.25
CA TRP A 62 -24.91 -0.89 -4.65
C TRP A 62 -25.63 -0.02 -5.68
N LYS A 63 -24.88 0.56 -6.63
CA LYS A 63 -25.39 1.41 -7.71
C LYS A 63 -24.72 1.02 -9.03
N PRO A 64 -25.29 0.07 -9.81
CA PRO A 64 -24.63 -0.47 -11.02
C PRO A 64 -24.24 0.56 -12.07
N LYS A 65 -24.97 1.69 -12.12
CA LYS A 65 -24.70 2.81 -13.03
C LYS A 65 -23.85 3.91 -12.41
N MET A 66 -23.27 3.67 -11.24
CA MET A 66 -22.38 4.63 -10.58
C MET A 66 -21.24 5.03 -11.50
N ASN A 67 -21.02 6.33 -11.66
CA ASN A 67 -19.82 6.85 -12.31
C ASN A 67 -18.67 6.84 -11.30
N ILE A 68 -17.86 5.79 -11.33
CA ILE A 68 -16.76 5.56 -10.42
C ILE A 68 -15.42 5.58 -11.15
N MET A 69 -14.54 6.44 -10.70
CA MET A 69 -13.12 6.46 -11.07
C MET A 69 -12.34 5.83 -9.93
N ALA A 70 -11.74 4.68 -10.16
CA ALA A 70 -11.15 3.87 -9.11
C ALA A 70 -9.66 3.60 -9.38
N GLU A 71 -8.82 4.04 -8.47
CA GLU A 71 -7.43 3.64 -8.32
C GLU A 71 -7.36 2.53 -7.27
N THR A 72 -7.24 1.31 -7.72
CA THR A 72 -7.28 0.13 -6.83
C THR A 72 -5.94 -0.54 -6.69
N SER A 73 -5.79 -1.27 -5.59
CA SER A 73 -4.62 -2.11 -5.35
C SER A 73 -4.42 -3.16 -6.45
N GLY A 74 -3.16 -3.49 -6.71
CA GLY A 74 -2.77 -4.54 -7.67
C GLY A 74 -1.66 -5.42 -7.11
N LYS A 75 -1.27 -6.42 -7.90
CA LYS A 75 -0.07 -7.23 -7.68
C LYS A 75 1.01 -6.74 -8.65
N ASN A 76 1.71 -5.66 -8.28
CA ASN A 76 2.75 -5.08 -9.12
C ASN A 76 3.94 -6.04 -9.23
N ALA A 77 4.32 -6.34 -10.45
CA ALA A 77 5.38 -7.29 -10.74
C ALA A 77 6.61 -6.60 -11.32
N LEU A 78 7.78 -6.98 -10.82
CA LEU A 78 9.06 -6.65 -11.41
C LEU A 78 9.62 -7.91 -12.07
N ILE A 79 9.95 -7.81 -13.37
CA ILE A 79 10.41 -8.95 -14.17
C ILE A 79 11.90 -8.76 -14.46
N ILE A 80 12.74 -9.67 -13.97
CA ILE A 80 14.19 -9.64 -14.16
C ILE A 80 14.59 -10.74 -15.12
N THR A 81 15.12 -10.34 -16.28
CA THR A 81 15.59 -11.25 -17.33
C THR A 81 17.10 -11.45 -17.23
N PRO A 82 17.69 -12.46 -17.92
CA PRO A 82 19.13 -12.65 -17.94
C PRO A 82 19.94 -11.50 -18.58
N ALA A 83 19.27 -10.61 -19.32
CA ALA A 83 19.89 -9.44 -19.94
C ALA A 83 19.87 -8.19 -19.02
N ALA A 84 19.24 -8.28 -17.84
CA ALA A 84 19.23 -7.17 -16.89
C ALA A 84 20.60 -6.96 -16.27
N ASP A 85 20.94 -5.70 -15.99
CA ASP A 85 22.06 -5.39 -15.11
C ASP A 85 21.69 -5.83 -13.69
N PRO A 86 22.48 -6.73 -13.07
CA PRO A 86 22.14 -7.26 -11.75
C PRO A 86 22.11 -6.21 -10.65
N ASP A 87 23.04 -5.25 -10.67
CA ASP A 87 23.16 -4.25 -9.61
C ASP A 87 21.97 -3.29 -9.66
N LEU A 88 21.63 -2.80 -10.86
CA LEU A 88 20.48 -1.93 -11.08
C LEU A 88 19.16 -2.67 -10.77
N ALA A 89 19.02 -3.92 -11.20
CA ALA A 89 17.81 -4.70 -10.96
C ALA A 89 17.55 -4.93 -9.47
N ILE A 90 18.58 -5.14 -8.66
CA ILE A 90 18.44 -5.31 -7.21
C ILE A 90 18.16 -3.97 -6.53
N ASP A 91 18.80 -2.89 -6.95
CA ASP A 91 18.53 -1.54 -6.40
C ASP A 91 17.08 -1.13 -6.67
N ASP A 92 16.60 -1.27 -7.89
CA ASP A 92 15.21 -0.98 -8.27
C ASP A 92 14.22 -1.87 -7.50
N LEU A 93 14.51 -3.16 -7.36
CA LEU A 93 13.66 -4.08 -6.59
C LEU A 93 13.60 -3.70 -5.12
N TYR A 94 14.76 -3.43 -4.51
CA TYR A 94 14.87 -3.04 -3.12
C TYR A 94 14.09 -1.75 -2.84
N ASN A 95 14.30 -0.71 -3.64
CA ASN A 95 13.63 0.57 -3.49
C ASN A 95 12.11 0.46 -3.72
N SER A 96 11.69 -0.33 -4.72
CA SER A 96 10.27 -0.51 -5.05
C SER A 96 9.54 -1.35 -4.01
N ALA A 97 10.12 -2.45 -3.55
CA ALA A 97 9.44 -3.39 -2.66
C ALA A 97 9.40 -2.92 -1.20
N PHE A 98 10.47 -2.26 -0.73
CA PHE A 98 10.62 -1.91 0.69
C PHE A 98 10.50 -0.41 0.98
N GLY A 99 10.53 0.45 -0.03
CA GLY A 99 10.24 1.86 0.12
C GLY A 99 8.86 2.06 0.77
N HIS A 100 8.77 2.90 1.82
CA HIS A 100 7.58 3.06 2.66
C HIS A 100 7.04 1.74 3.24
N SER A 101 7.91 0.76 3.47
CA SER A 101 7.55 -0.58 3.95
C SER A 101 6.58 -1.31 3.02
N GLY A 102 6.71 -1.10 1.71
CA GLY A 102 5.82 -1.67 0.71
C GLY A 102 4.38 -1.12 0.73
N GLN A 103 4.09 -0.09 1.52
CA GLN A 103 2.75 0.47 1.70
C GLN A 103 2.42 1.54 0.64
N LYS A 104 2.71 1.24 -0.62
CA LYS A 104 2.38 2.09 -1.79
C LYS A 104 1.62 1.28 -2.81
N CYS A 105 0.66 1.92 -3.48
CA CYS A 105 -0.09 1.30 -4.59
C CYS A 105 0.83 0.80 -5.72
N SER A 106 2.00 1.41 -5.90
CA SER A 106 3.00 1.08 -6.92
C SER A 106 4.15 0.19 -6.43
N ALA A 107 4.19 -0.20 -5.13
CA ALA A 107 5.25 -1.05 -4.61
C ALA A 107 5.27 -2.41 -5.30
N ALA A 108 6.45 -2.90 -5.66
CA ALA A 108 6.61 -4.25 -6.19
C ALA A 108 6.26 -5.27 -5.10
N SER A 109 5.25 -6.09 -5.34
CA SER A 109 4.79 -7.15 -4.44
C SER A 109 5.01 -8.55 -5.02
N LEU A 110 5.59 -8.60 -6.22
CA LEU A 110 5.97 -9.83 -6.91
C LEU A 110 7.24 -9.57 -7.72
N VAL A 111 8.22 -10.45 -7.64
CA VAL A 111 9.36 -10.47 -8.54
C VAL A 111 9.41 -11.77 -9.31
N ILE A 112 9.61 -11.69 -10.62
CA ILE A 112 9.69 -12.84 -11.51
C ILE A 112 11.09 -12.87 -12.14
N PHE A 113 11.90 -13.83 -11.70
CA PHE A 113 13.21 -14.07 -12.31
C PHE A 113 13.07 -15.04 -13.48
N VAL A 114 13.41 -14.60 -14.69
CA VAL A 114 13.24 -15.39 -15.91
C VAL A 114 14.50 -16.21 -16.21
N GLY A 115 14.33 -17.48 -16.49
CA GLY A 115 15.39 -18.35 -17.00
C GLY A 115 16.62 -18.42 -16.09
N ALA A 116 17.80 -18.07 -16.60
CA ALA A 116 19.07 -18.11 -15.87
C ALA A 116 19.11 -17.11 -14.69
N ALA A 117 18.37 -16.02 -14.74
CA ALA A 117 18.28 -15.05 -13.64
C ALA A 117 17.73 -15.72 -12.36
N GLY A 118 16.76 -16.63 -12.49
CA GLY A 118 16.20 -17.38 -11.36
C GLY A 118 17.15 -18.38 -10.71
N LYS A 119 18.29 -18.66 -11.33
CA LYS A 119 19.37 -19.54 -10.83
C LYS A 119 20.62 -18.78 -10.41
N SER A 120 20.58 -17.45 -10.47
CA SER A 120 21.73 -16.60 -10.19
C SER A 120 21.94 -16.45 -8.67
N GLU A 121 22.97 -17.09 -8.16
CA GLU A 121 23.40 -16.88 -6.76
C GLU A 121 23.84 -15.43 -6.50
N ARG A 122 24.39 -14.74 -7.51
CA ARG A 122 24.73 -13.32 -7.39
C ARG A 122 23.50 -12.48 -7.09
N LEU A 123 22.42 -12.57 -7.90
CA LEU A 123 21.18 -11.81 -7.68
C LEU A 123 20.56 -12.13 -6.32
N ARG A 124 20.56 -13.42 -5.95
CA ARG A 124 20.03 -13.84 -4.66
C ARG A 124 20.82 -13.26 -3.48
N THR A 125 22.14 -13.33 -3.52
CA THR A 125 23.02 -12.81 -2.46
C THR A 125 22.89 -11.29 -2.35
N GLN A 126 22.94 -10.58 -3.47
CA GLN A 126 22.79 -9.13 -3.49
C GLN A 126 21.44 -8.68 -2.92
N LEU A 127 20.33 -9.36 -3.27
CA LEU A 127 19.01 -9.05 -2.71
C LEU A 127 19.00 -9.26 -1.20
N LEU A 128 19.53 -10.40 -0.72
CA LEU A 128 19.60 -10.70 0.71
C LEU A 128 20.44 -9.66 1.47
N ASP A 129 21.57 -9.27 0.92
CA ASP A 129 22.45 -8.30 1.54
C ASP A 129 21.81 -6.91 1.58
N ALA A 130 21.15 -6.49 0.48
CA ALA A 130 20.42 -5.24 0.42
C ALA A 130 19.28 -5.21 1.47
N VAL A 131 18.46 -6.25 1.53
CA VAL A 131 17.33 -6.32 2.50
C VAL A 131 17.83 -6.32 3.95
N LYS A 132 18.94 -6.97 4.25
CA LYS A 132 19.54 -6.97 5.60
C LYS A 132 20.07 -5.60 6.04
N THR A 133 20.27 -4.65 5.12
CA THR A 133 20.64 -3.28 5.48
C THR A 133 19.48 -2.46 6.02
N LEU A 134 18.25 -2.92 5.79
CA LEU A 134 17.07 -2.25 6.31
C LEU A 134 17.09 -2.23 7.83
N LYS A 135 16.79 -1.07 8.37
CA LYS A 135 16.64 -0.85 9.82
C LYS A 135 15.19 -0.45 10.10
N PRO A 136 14.34 -1.44 10.46
CA PRO A 136 12.98 -1.13 10.82
C PRO A 136 12.92 -0.28 12.09
N GLY A 137 12.10 0.77 12.08
CA GLY A 137 12.00 1.66 13.23
C GLY A 137 10.93 2.74 13.06
N PRO A 138 10.76 3.59 14.08
CA PRO A 138 9.81 4.69 14.04
C PRO A 138 10.31 5.82 13.14
N GLY A 139 9.39 6.53 12.49
CA GLY A 139 9.71 7.59 11.53
C GLY A 139 10.40 8.85 12.10
N PHE A 140 10.46 8.98 13.42
CA PHE A 140 11.19 10.08 14.08
C PHE A 140 12.65 9.72 14.43
N ASP A 141 13.05 8.46 14.26
CA ASP A 141 14.45 8.03 14.44
C ASP A 141 15.19 8.14 13.10
N ILE A 142 16.19 9.04 13.06
CA ILE A 142 16.99 9.30 11.86
C ILE A 142 17.77 8.07 11.36
N THR A 143 17.96 7.06 12.19
CA THR A 143 18.64 5.80 11.80
C THR A 143 17.69 4.80 11.13
N THR A 144 16.39 5.03 11.20
CA THR A 144 15.37 4.20 10.54
C THR A 144 15.47 4.32 9.02
N THR A 145 15.58 3.20 8.34
CA THR A 145 15.55 3.14 6.88
C THR A 145 14.29 2.45 6.34
N MET A 146 13.53 1.79 7.19
CA MET A 146 12.23 1.21 6.87
C MET A 146 11.22 1.51 7.99
N ASN A 147 10.19 2.27 7.70
CA ASN A 147 9.16 2.60 8.68
C ASN A 147 8.31 1.37 9.05
N GLY A 148 7.60 1.46 10.17
CA GLY A 148 6.58 0.47 10.52
C GLY A 148 5.34 0.54 9.63
N LEU A 149 4.45 -0.41 9.82
CA LEU A 149 3.11 -0.39 9.24
C LEU A 149 2.31 0.79 9.82
N ALA A 150 1.41 1.36 9.02
CA ALA A 150 0.55 2.47 9.44
C ALA A 150 -0.44 2.07 10.54
N GLU A 151 -0.82 0.78 10.56
CA GLU A 151 -1.72 0.16 11.52
C GLU A 151 -1.35 -1.32 11.72
N GLU A 152 -1.99 -2.00 12.63
CA GLU A 152 -1.81 -3.45 12.80
C GLU A 152 -2.13 -4.20 11.50
N PRO A 153 -1.35 -5.25 11.17
CA PRO A 153 -1.55 -5.97 9.92
C PRO A 153 -2.93 -6.65 9.91
N SER A 154 -3.65 -6.47 8.80
CA SER A 154 -4.87 -7.23 8.54
C SER A 154 -4.58 -8.74 8.55
N GLU A 155 -5.60 -9.57 8.73
CA GLU A 155 -5.46 -11.05 8.69
C GLU A 155 -4.75 -11.53 7.41
N LYS A 156 -5.05 -10.90 6.27
CA LYS A 156 -4.43 -11.21 4.98
C LYS A 156 -2.92 -10.91 4.97
N LEU A 157 -2.52 -9.75 5.51
CA LEU A 157 -1.12 -9.38 5.61
C LEU A 157 -0.40 -10.24 6.66
N LEU A 158 -1.02 -10.45 7.82
CA LEU A 158 -0.46 -11.28 8.89
C LEU A 158 -0.21 -12.72 8.41
N ARG A 159 -1.13 -13.29 7.62
CA ARG A 159 -0.91 -14.58 6.97
C ARG A 159 0.34 -14.56 6.10
N GLY A 160 0.51 -13.54 5.25
CA GLY A 160 1.70 -13.39 4.40
C GLY A 160 3.02 -13.21 5.16
N LEU A 161 2.96 -12.66 6.38
CA LEU A 161 4.14 -12.47 7.25
C LEU A 161 4.49 -13.71 8.08
N THR A 162 3.54 -14.64 8.28
CA THR A 162 3.71 -15.73 9.28
C THR A 162 3.54 -17.13 8.71
N GLN A 163 2.96 -17.30 7.53
CA GLN A 163 2.60 -18.59 6.96
C GLN A 163 3.20 -18.77 5.57
N LEU A 164 3.50 -20.01 5.23
CA LEU A 164 3.95 -20.45 3.91
C LEU A 164 2.94 -21.43 3.33
N GLU A 165 2.66 -21.34 2.06
CA GLU A 165 1.91 -22.34 1.31
C GLU A 165 2.83 -23.52 0.91
N PRO A 166 2.26 -24.67 0.55
CA PRO A 166 3.06 -25.81 0.08
C PRO A 166 3.99 -25.43 -1.08
N GLY A 167 5.28 -25.68 -0.91
CA GLY A 167 6.31 -25.36 -1.90
C GLY A 167 6.97 -23.99 -1.75
N GLU A 168 6.43 -23.11 -0.91
CA GLU A 168 7.03 -21.82 -0.59
C GLU A 168 8.20 -21.96 0.40
N LYS A 169 9.11 -20.99 0.34
CA LYS A 169 10.24 -20.88 1.28
C LYS A 169 10.50 -19.42 1.58
N TRP A 170 10.84 -19.15 2.81
CA TRP A 170 11.38 -17.81 3.15
C TRP A 170 12.73 -17.59 2.48
N LEU A 171 12.88 -16.50 1.78
CA LEU A 171 14.19 -15.98 1.42
C LEU A 171 14.84 -15.31 2.63
N LEU A 172 14.08 -14.50 3.34
CA LEU A 172 14.36 -13.95 4.66
C LEU A 172 13.05 -14.02 5.45
N LYS A 173 13.06 -14.68 6.60
CA LYS A 173 11.85 -14.86 7.40
C LYS A 173 11.52 -13.55 8.12
N PRO A 174 10.30 -13.01 7.98
CA PRO A 174 9.90 -11.83 8.73
C PRO A 174 9.81 -12.12 10.22
N GLU A 175 10.21 -11.16 11.04
CA GLU A 175 10.13 -11.25 12.50
C GLU A 175 9.40 -10.04 13.06
N LYS A 176 8.47 -10.27 13.98
CA LYS A 176 7.75 -9.23 14.70
C LYS A 176 8.67 -8.56 15.71
N LEU A 177 8.86 -7.25 15.63
CA LEU A 177 9.83 -6.49 16.43
C LEU A 177 9.22 -5.70 17.58
N ASN A 178 7.88 -5.48 17.60
CA ASN A 178 7.20 -4.78 18.68
C ASN A 178 5.91 -5.50 19.08
N GLN A 179 5.39 -5.15 20.26
CA GLN A 179 4.18 -5.81 20.80
C GLN A 179 2.93 -5.51 19.96
N GLU A 180 2.81 -4.29 19.47
CA GLU A 180 1.68 -3.81 18.66
C GLU A 180 1.58 -4.51 17.31
N GLY A 181 2.65 -5.13 16.82
CA GLY A 181 2.66 -5.81 15.52
C GLY A 181 2.77 -4.88 14.32
N THR A 182 3.12 -3.63 14.55
CA THR A 182 3.31 -2.64 13.48
C THR A 182 4.75 -2.58 12.97
N LEU A 183 5.70 -3.23 13.64
CA LEU A 183 7.11 -3.24 13.26
C LEU A 183 7.58 -4.67 12.99
N TRP A 184 8.11 -4.89 11.79
CA TRP A 184 8.60 -6.18 11.28
C TRP A 184 9.97 -6.01 10.63
N SER A 185 10.81 -7.06 10.72
CA SER A 185 12.11 -7.12 10.02
C SER A 185 11.96 -7.64 8.61
#